data_090289afdc36d149eb031ce63ce5463e
#
_entry.id   090289afdc36d149eb031ce63ce5463e
#
_cell.length_a   1.000
_cell.length_b   1.000
_cell.length_c   1.000
_cell.angle_alpha   90.00
_cell.angle_beta   90.00
_cell.angle_gamma   90.00
#
_symmetry.space_group_name_H-M   'P 1'
#
loop_
_entity.id
_entity.type
_entity.pdbx_description
1 polymer ?
#
loop_
_entity_poly.entity_id
_entity_poly.type
_entity_poly.pdbx_seq_one_letter_code
_entity_poly.pdbx_strand_id
1 'polypeptide(L)'
;VAVREALAMAVAFVAGAACGCHRSTSAGKSGAGAKADGAKTAQRNRLPRLDVHTHISPAGLDRALAIMDQWGIDGMVNLSGGTPGPPGYKLETQLQIARASGGRIAVFTNVGFVKAVRTRPDYGVALAEELRVAKSLGAIGLKIPKGLGLGYPAPDGEHVLAVDDPKLDPLFDEAGELGMPVAIHTGDPKAFWLPPDEKNERLEELRAHPDWSFYGEAVPPWGELYAQFERRVARHPKTTFIGVHFGNDPEDPDSVGRMLDKYPNFFIDTAARVPEIGRHDATKMRQFFEKYQDRILFGTDLGVGPTQDDMMYGSNGSEAPTLADERRYFESTWRYFETRDRRFESPTPIQGRWKIDGLGLSETVLRKLYGENAARLLKWMPPVAPAAETAPNR
;
A
#
# COMPACT_ATOMS: atom_id res chain seq x y z
N VAL A 1 -26.11 -16.83 13.58
CA VAL A 1 -24.67 -16.68 13.79
C VAL A 1 -24.32 -15.27 13.33
N ALA A 2 -24.04 -14.38 14.27
CA ALA A 2 -23.77 -12.98 13.98
C ALA A 2 -22.42 -12.89 13.24
N VAL A 3 -22.45 -12.50 11.98
CA VAL A 3 -21.25 -12.02 11.27
C VAL A 3 -20.76 -10.80 12.06
N ARG A 4 -19.59 -10.94 12.70
CA ARG A 4 -19.02 -9.89 13.53
C ARG A 4 -18.79 -8.64 12.69
N GLU A 5 -19.33 -7.51 13.13
CA GLU A 5 -19.05 -6.16 12.59
C GLU A 5 -17.57 -5.74 12.72
N ALA A 6 -16.68 -6.69 13.04
CA ALA A 6 -15.30 -6.44 13.47
C ALA A 6 -14.28 -6.28 12.34
N LEU A 7 -14.59 -6.50 11.06
CA LEU A 7 -13.58 -6.39 10.00
C LEU A 7 -13.67 -5.10 9.17
N ALA A 8 -14.39 -4.10 9.64
CA ALA A 8 -14.41 -2.76 9.04
C ALA A 8 -13.34 -1.83 9.63
N MET A 9 -12.33 -2.34 10.33
CA MET A 9 -11.16 -1.55 10.73
C MET A 9 -10.09 -1.61 9.63
N ALA A 10 -10.31 -0.89 8.54
CA ALA A 10 -9.25 -0.09 7.98
C ALA A 10 -8.79 0.85 9.11
N VAL A 11 -7.58 0.68 9.59
CA VAL A 11 -6.85 1.47 10.59
C VAL A 11 -7.65 2.69 11.10
N ALA A 12 -8.47 2.51 12.13
CA ALA A 12 -9.09 3.62 12.83
C ALA A 12 -8.07 4.13 13.85
N PHE A 13 -7.28 5.11 13.48
CA PHE A 13 -6.50 5.91 14.42
C PHE A 13 -7.45 6.61 15.39
N VAL A 14 -7.43 6.18 16.64
CA VAL A 14 -8.15 6.84 17.73
C VAL A 14 -7.44 8.16 18.04
N ALA A 15 -8.11 9.28 17.77
CA ALA A 15 -7.67 10.59 18.20
C ALA A 15 -7.90 10.75 19.71
N GLY A 16 -6.86 10.54 20.50
CA GLY A 16 -6.80 10.94 21.91
C GLY A 16 -6.20 12.33 22.02
N ALA A 17 -7.02 13.35 22.31
CA ALA A 17 -6.55 14.69 22.62
C ALA A 17 -6.07 14.74 24.07
N ALA A 18 -4.80 15.06 24.31
CA ALA A 18 -4.32 15.58 25.58
C ALA A 18 -3.30 16.71 25.34
N CYS A 19 -3.67 17.88 25.81
CA CYS A 19 -2.92 19.13 25.81
C CYS A 19 -1.82 19.10 26.89
N GLY A 20 -0.59 19.47 26.54
CA GLY A 20 0.49 19.63 27.52
C GLY A 20 1.68 20.37 26.93
N CYS A 21 1.74 21.69 27.19
CA CYS A 21 2.91 22.54 26.90
C CYS A 21 4.09 22.19 27.78
N HIS A 22 5.28 21.99 27.19
CA HIS A 22 6.52 22.37 27.84
C HIS A 22 7.59 22.78 26.83
N ARG A 23 8.09 24.00 27.00
CA ARG A 23 9.28 24.55 26.35
C ARG A 23 10.54 24.07 27.09
N SER A 24 11.58 23.71 26.37
CA SER A 24 12.94 24.02 26.81
C SER A 24 13.92 24.09 25.63
N THR A 25 14.74 25.11 25.69
CA THR A 25 15.78 25.54 24.76
C THR A 25 17.12 24.88 25.13
N SER A 26 17.93 24.48 24.15
CA SER A 26 19.37 24.68 24.22
C SER A 26 20.06 24.44 22.85
N ALA A 27 20.95 25.36 22.51
CA ALA A 27 21.71 25.43 21.27
C ALA A 27 23.04 24.67 21.39
N GLY A 28 23.47 24.04 20.30
CA GLY A 28 24.83 23.54 20.12
C GLY A 28 25.23 23.66 18.64
N LYS A 29 26.21 24.56 18.37
CA LYS A 29 26.78 24.79 17.03
C LYS A 29 27.97 23.86 16.79
N SER A 30 28.08 23.23 15.63
CA SER A 30 29.35 23.12 14.87
C SER A 30 29.21 22.27 13.58
N GLY A 31 29.80 22.72 12.47
CA GLY A 31 30.34 21.90 11.38
C GLY A 31 29.41 21.54 10.20
N ALA A 32 28.85 22.51 9.47
CA ALA A 32 27.88 22.24 8.42
C ALA A 32 28.28 22.57 6.95
N GLY A 33 29.45 23.10 6.66
CA GLY A 33 29.76 23.64 5.31
C GLY A 33 30.07 22.59 4.22
N ALA A 34 30.79 21.52 4.53
CA ALA A 34 31.28 20.56 3.51
C ALA A 34 30.29 19.43 3.18
N LYS A 35 29.28 19.17 4.02
CA LYS A 35 28.28 18.11 3.81
C LYS A 35 27.12 18.52 2.90
N ALA A 36 26.84 19.81 2.77
CA ALA A 36 25.66 20.31 2.04
C ALA A 36 25.78 20.20 0.51
N ASP A 37 26.97 20.39 -0.05
CA ASP A 37 27.18 20.29 -1.51
C ASP A 37 27.22 18.84 -2.00
N GLY A 38 27.78 17.93 -1.22
CA GLY A 38 27.76 16.49 -1.51
C GLY A 38 26.33 15.92 -1.48
N ALA A 39 25.49 16.38 -0.55
CA ALA A 39 24.10 15.97 -0.45
C ALA A 39 23.23 16.48 -1.63
N LYS A 40 23.48 17.73 -2.09
CA LYS A 40 22.78 18.30 -3.25
C LYS A 40 23.15 17.60 -4.55
N THR A 41 24.39 17.18 -4.73
CA THR A 41 24.85 16.45 -5.90
C THR A 41 24.33 15.01 -5.90
N ALA A 42 24.30 14.35 -4.75
CA ALA A 42 23.71 13.01 -4.58
C ALA A 42 22.18 13.00 -4.83
N GLN A 43 21.48 14.07 -4.43
CA GLN A 43 20.02 14.17 -4.65
C GLN A 43 19.66 14.40 -6.12
N ARG A 44 20.53 15.05 -6.91
CA ARG A 44 20.32 15.27 -8.36
C ARG A 44 20.51 14.02 -9.20
N ASN A 45 21.26 13.04 -8.70
CA ASN A 45 21.61 11.81 -9.45
C ASN A 45 20.83 10.55 -9.00
N ARG A 46 19.95 10.67 -7.99
CA ARG A 46 19.15 9.52 -7.57
C ARG A 46 17.96 9.31 -8.49
N LEU A 47 17.53 8.06 -8.59
CA LEU A 47 16.30 7.69 -9.29
C LEU A 47 15.08 8.26 -8.57
N PRO A 48 14.09 8.83 -9.30
CA PRO A 48 12.84 9.25 -8.69
C PRO A 48 12.09 8.04 -8.12
N ARG A 49 11.52 8.18 -6.90
CA ARG A 49 10.76 7.13 -6.22
C ARG A 49 9.34 7.57 -5.96
N LEU A 50 8.39 6.83 -6.53
CA LEU A 50 6.96 7.00 -6.30
C LEU A 50 6.44 5.78 -5.54
N ASP A 51 6.02 5.98 -4.31
CA ASP A 51 5.41 4.95 -3.48
C ASP A 51 3.91 4.89 -3.77
N VAL A 52 3.46 3.84 -4.45
CA VAL A 52 2.05 3.74 -4.87
C VAL A 52 1.12 3.15 -3.80
N HIS A 53 1.65 2.79 -2.63
CA HIS A 53 0.86 2.13 -1.60
C HIS A 53 1.23 2.62 -0.21
N THR A 54 0.50 3.62 0.26
CA THR A 54 0.62 4.16 1.62
C THR A 54 -0.74 4.40 2.24
N HIS A 55 -0.76 4.52 3.56
CA HIS A 55 -1.94 4.79 4.38
C HIS A 55 -1.68 6.01 5.27
N ILE A 56 -1.99 7.21 4.78
CA ILE A 56 -1.67 8.47 5.48
C ILE A 56 -2.91 8.98 6.19
N SER A 57 -2.82 9.12 7.52
CA SER A 57 -3.88 9.72 8.31
C SER A 57 -3.96 11.25 8.07
N PRO A 58 -5.11 11.90 8.29
CA PRO A 58 -5.21 13.35 8.15
C PRO A 58 -4.19 14.14 8.98
N ALA A 59 -3.85 13.66 10.15
CA ALA A 59 -2.86 14.30 11.03
C ALA A 59 -1.40 13.91 10.72
N GLY A 60 -1.17 12.99 9.79
CA GLY A 60 0.15 12.44 9.45
C GLY A 60 0.89 13.19 8.35
N LEU A 61 0.36 14.30 7.80
CA LEU A 61 0.95 14.99 6.64
C LEU A 61 2.40 15.40 6.87
N ASP A 62 2.70 16.11 7.95
CA ASP A 62 4.04 16.63 8.22
C ASP A 62 5.06 15.49 8.36
N ARG A 63 4.65 14.39 9.00
CA ARG A 63 5.47 13.19 9.13
C ARG A 63 5.69 12.50 7.78
N ALA A 64 4.65 12.37 6.95
CA ALA A 64 4.78 11.81 5.61
C ALA A 64 5.79 12.61 4.78
N LEU A 65 5.71 13.94 4.80
CA LEU A 65 6.66 14.80 4.09
C LEU A 65 8.09 14.65 4.63
N ALA A 66 8.26 14.57 5.97
CA ALA A 66 9.57 14.35 6.59
C ALA A 66 10.18 13.00 6.18
N ILE A 67 9.40 11.92 6.17
CA ILE A 67 9.84 10.60 5.70
C ILE A 67 10.20 10.62 4.22
N MET A 68 9.39 11.26 3.39
CA MET A 68 9.68 11.41 1.97
C MET A 68 11.04 12.11 1.74
N ASP A 69 11.31 13.20 2.47
CA ASP A 69 12.56 13.94 2.37
C ASP A 69 13.76 13.14 2.89
N GLN A 70 13.58 12.45 4.01
CA GLN A 70 14.63 11.63 4.64
C GLN A 70 15.02 10.43 3.77
N TRP A 71 14.05 9.71 3.20
CA TRP A 71 14.27 8.46 2.49
C TRP A 71 14.29 8.61 0.96
N GLY A 72 14.17 9.84 0.49
CA GLY A 72 14.23 10.14 -0.94
C GLY A 72 13.04 9.61 -1.72
N ILE A 73 11.84 9.74 -1.19
CA ILE A 73 10.59 9.46 -1.89
C ILE A 73 10.04 10.76 -2.44
N ASP A 74 9.77 10.83 -3.74
CA ASP A 74 9.32 12.04 -4.39
C ASP A 74 7.81 12.23 -4.29
N GLY A 75 7.07 11.12 -4.34
CA GLY A 75 5.61 11.12 -4.24
C GLY A 75 5.05 9.88 -3.57
N MET A 76 3.90 10.03 -2.91
CA MET A 76 3.16 8.94 -2.27
C MET A 76 1.72 8.91 -2.76
N VAL A 77 1.17 7.70 -2.95
CA VAL A 77 -0.26 7.49 -3.20
C VAL A 77 -0.91 7.01 -1.92
N ASN A 78 -1.81 7.82 -1.36
CA ASN A 78 -2.58 7.45 -0.18
C ASN A 78 -3.79 6.59 -0.58
N LEU A 79 -3.79 5.31 -0.21
CA LEU A 79 -4.87 4.35 -0.47
C LEU A 79 -5.99 4.41 0.59
N SER A 80 -5.82 5.19 1.65
CA SER A 80 -6.83 5.48 2.68
C SER A 80 -7.64 6.73 2.38
N GLY A 81 -7.98 6.96 1.11
CA GLY A 81 -8.71 8.17 0.68
C GLY A 81 -10.11 8.29 1.29
N GLY A 82 -10.72 7.18 1.67
CA GLY A 82 -12.10 7.17 2.15
C GLY A 82 -13.10 7.33 1.00
N THR A 83 -14.38 7.46 1.37
CA THR A 83 -15.48 7.58 0.41
C THR A 83 -15.88 9.03 0.19
N PRO A 84 -16.43 9.40 -0.99
CA PRO A 84 -17.06 10.70 -1.18
C PRO A 84 -18.35 10.82 -0.34
N GLY A 85 -18.72 12.03 0.06
CA GLY A 85 -19.94 12.25 0.83
C GLY A 85 -20.12 13.69 1.30
N PRO A 86 -21.06 13.94 2.26
CA PRO A 86 -21.27 15.25 2.83
C PRO A 86 -20.01 15.82 3.52
N PRO A 87 -19.97 17.14 3.80
CA PRO A 87 -18.84 17.74 4.51
C PRO A 87 -18.44 16.96 5.76
N GLY A 88 -17.14 16.67 5.91
CA GLY A 88 -16.60 15.84 6.98
C GLY A 88 -16.34 14.38 6.58
N TYR A 89 -16.71 13.95 5.39
CA TYR A 89 -16.32 12.64 4.86
C TYR A 89 -14.85 12.61 4.49
N LYS A 90 -14.26 11.39 4.59
CA LYS A 90 -12.79 11.21 4.53
C LYS A 90 -12.16 11.65 3.23
N LEU A 91 -12.83 11.50 2.07
CA LEU A 91 -12.22 11.81 0.77
C LEU A 91 -11.87 13.28 0.62
N GLU A 92 -12.78 14.19 0.95
CA GLU A 92 -12.51 15.62 0.85
C GLU A 92 -11.37 16.04 1.76
N THR A 93 -11.31 15.49 2.98
CA THR A 93 -10.22 15.73 3.92
C THR A 93 -8.89 15.24 3.37
N GLN A 94 -8.84 14.03 2.81
CA GLN A 94 -7.62 13.47 2.22
C GLN A 94 -7.17 14.25 0.98
N LEU A 95 -8.10 14.72 0.17
CA LEU A 95 -7.79 15.58 -0.98
C LEU A 95 -7.29 16.98 -0.57
N GLN A 96 -7.76 17.52 0.58
CA GLN A 96 -7.20 18.75 1.15
C GLN A 96 -5.75 18.56 1.58
N ILE A 97 -5.45 17.44 2.24
CA ILE A 97 -4.09 17.06 2.66
C ILE A 97 -3.18 16.88 1.43
N ALA A 98 -3.68 16.20 0.40
CA ALA A 98 -2.97 16.03 -0.86
C ALA A 98 -2.59 17.38 -1.50
N ARG A 99 -3.52 18.34 -1.51
CA ARG A 99 -3.23 19.72 -1.96
C ARG A 99 -2.20 20.41 -1.07
N ALA A 100 -2.34 20.28 0.26
CA ALA A 100 -1.41 20.88 1.22
C ALA A 100 0.01 20.30 1.13
N SER A 101 0.16 19.06 0.60
CA SER A 101 1.48 18.46 0.33
C SER A 101 2.25 19.11 -0.82
N GLY A 102 1.68 20.16 -1.46
CA GLY A 102 2.27 20.73 -2.67
C GLY A 102 2.21 19.80 -3.88
N GLY A 103 1.28 18.83 -3.92
CA GLY A 103 1.12 17.88 -5.02
C GLY A 103 2.00 16.62 -4.91
N ARG A 104 2.71 16.44 -3.78
CA ARG A 104 3.53 15.26 -3.53
C ARG A 104 2.74 14.03 -3.10
N ILE A 105 1.47 14.20 -2.71
CA ILE A 105 0.56 13.12 -2.35
C ILE A 105 -0.60 13.09 -3.32
N ALA A 106 -0.89 11.91 -3.87
CA ALA A 106 -2.10 11.61 -4.63
C ALA A 106 -3.03 10.70 -3.82
N VAL A 107 -4.30 10.63 -4.18
CA VAL A 107 -5.31 9.91 -3.38
C VAL A 107 -6.08 8.93 -4.26
N PHE A 108 -6.17 7.68 -3.81
CA PHE A 108 -7.16 6.71 -4.28
C PHE A 108 -8.37 6.76 -3.35
N THR A 109 -9.56 6.79 -3.94
CA THR A 109 -10.82 6.71 -3.19
C THR A 109 -11.12 5.27 -2.77
N ASN A 110 -11.96 5.13 -1.77
CA ASN A 110 -12.71 3.91 -1.50
C ASN A 110 -14.18 4.15 -1.90
N VAL A 111 -15.01 3.12 -1.86
CA VAL A 111 -16.46 3.19 -2.08
C VAL A 111 -17.21 2.47 -0.96
N GLY A 112 -18.46 2.85 -0.74
CA GLY A 112 -19.24 2.44 0.43
C GLY A 112 -19.93 1.08 0.27
N PHE A 113 -19.20 -0.03 0.10
CA PHE A 113 -19.75 -1.38 -0.13
C PHE A 113 -20.87 -1.75 0.83
N VAL A 114 -20.62 -1.71 2.14
CA VAL A 114 -21.59 -2.15 3.15
C VAL A 114 -22.89 -1.36 3.06
N LYS A 115 -22.79 -0.03 2.90
CA LYS A 115 -23.97 0.83 2.74
C LYS A 115 -24.71 0.49 1.44
N ALA A 116 -24.00 0.42 0.31
CA ALA A 116 -24.59 0.18 -0.98
C ALA A 116 -25.34 -1.17 -1.02
N VAL A 117 -24.69 -2.26 -0.57
CA VAL A 117 -25.27 -3.60 -0.53
C VAL A 117 -26.52 -3.66 0.35
N ARG A 118 -26.51 -2.99 1.51
CA ARG A 118 -27.67 -2.96 2.43
C ARG A 118 -28.83 -2.13 1.94
N THR A 119 -28.60 -1.10 1.11
CA THR A 119 -29.64 -0.10 0.79
C THR A 119 -30.08 -0.12 -0.67
N ARG A 120 -29.35 -0.78 -1.56
CA ARG A 120 -29.59 -0.74 -3.02
C ARG A 120 -29.54 -2.14 -3.64
N PRO A 121 -30.59 -2.58 -4.35
CA PRO A 121 -30.54 -3.84 -5.11
C PRO A 121 -29.57 -3.79 -6.29
N ASP A 122 -29.30 -2.56 -6.80
CA ASP A 122 -28.37 -2.22 -7.89
C ASP A 122 -27.04 -1.65 -7.33
N TYR A 123 -26.54 -2.20 -6.22
CA TYR A 123 -25.40 -1.65 -5.48
C TYR A 123 -24.13 -1.41 -6.32
N GLY A 124 -23.88 -2.21 -7.35
CA GLY A 124 -22.75 -1.96 -8.25
C GLY A 124 -22.90 -0.65 -9.05
N VAL A 125 -24.12 -0.31 -9.48
CA VAL A 125 -24.42 0.98 -10.11
C VAL A 125 -24.23 2.12 -9.13
N ALA A 126 -24.75 1.97 -7.89
CA ALA A 126 -24.57 2.98 -6.86
C ALA A 126 -23.09 3.22 -6.53
N LEU A 127 -22.27 2.17 -6.48
CA LEU A 127 -20.82 2.29 -6.27
C LEU A 127 -20.11 2.96 -7.45
N ALA A 128 -20.56 2.71 -8.69
CA ALA A 128 -20.06 3.41 -9.88
C ALA A 128 -20.39 4.92 -9.84
N GLU A 129 -21.58 5.28 -9.36
CA GLU A 129 -21.96 6.69 -9.13
C GLU A 129 -21.04 7.35 -8.09
N GLU A 130 -20.76 6.67 -6.96
CA GLU A 130 -19.79 7.17 -5.97
C GLU A 130 -18.40 7.36 -6.60
N LEU A 131 -17.95 6.44 -7.47
CA LEU A 131 -16.66 6.55 -8.14
C LEU A 131 -16.57 7.76 -9.08
N ARG A 132 -17.65 8.06 -9.83
CA ARG A 132 -17.72 9.28 -10.66
C ARG A 132 -17.58 10.55 -9.83
N VAL A 133 -18.27 10.59 -8.69
CA VAL A 133 -18.14 11.72 -7.75
C VAL A 133 -16.70 11.83 -7.25
N ALA A 134 -16.08 10.74 -6.81
CA ALA A 134 -14.71 10.73 -6.34
C ALA A 134 -13.72 11.23 -7.42
N LYS A 135 -13.90 10.81 -8.67
CA LYS A 135 -13.12 11.30 -9.82
C LYS A 135 -13.26 12.80 -10.00
N SER A 136 -14.48 13.30 -9.95
CA SER A 136 -14.76 14.75 -10.11
C SER A 136 -14.14 15.61 -9.00
N LEU A 137 -13.97 15.04 -7.80
CA LEU A 137 -13.33 15.69 -6.66
C LEU A 137 -11.78 15.67 -6.75
N GLY A 138 -11.22 14.78 -7.57
CA GLY A 138 -9.77 14.71 -7.81
C GLY A 138 -9.08 13.42 -7.37
N ALA A 139 -9.82 12.37 -7.01
CA ALA A 139 -9.23 11.05 -6.79
C ALA A 139 -8.67 10.49 -8.12
N ILE A 140 -7.49 9.85 -8.08
CA ILE A 140 -6.81 9.35 -9.28
C ILE A 140 -6.93 7.84 -9.49
N GLY A 141 -7.47 7.10 -8.53
CA GLY A 141 -7.68 5.65 -8.58
C GLY A 141 -8.67 5.19 -7.53
N LEU A 142 -8.98 3.90 -7.57
CA LEU A 142 -9.88 3.21 -6.64
C LEU A 142 -9.10 2.19 -5.81
N LYS A 143 -9.24 2.20 -4.49
CA LYS A 143 -8.74 1.13 -3.60
C LYS A 143 -9.89 0.24 -3.17
N ILE A 144 -9.78 -1.05 -3.44
CA ILE A 144 -10.63 -2.10 -2.89
C ILE A 144 -9.90 -2.73 -1.70
N PRO A 145 -10.42 -2.62 -0.48
CA PRO A 145 -9.82 -3.24 0.70
C PRO A 145 -10.18 -4.74 0.79
N LYS A 146 -9.41 -5.50 1.57
CA LYS A 146 -9.59 -6.94 1.77
C LYS A 146 -10.96 -7.36 2.31
N GLY A 147 -11.73 -6.42 2.84
CA GLY A 147 -13.12 -6.67 3.22
C GLY A 147 -13.99 -7.24 2.10
N LEU A 148 -13.69 -6.94 0.84
CA LEU A 148 -14.33 -7.60 -0.29
C LEU A 148 -13.77 -9.03 -0.43
N GLY A 149 -14.63 -10.00 -0.22
CA GLY A 149 -14.29 -11.43 -0.16
C GLY A 149 -14.06 -11.98 1.24
N LEU A 150 -13.78 -11.13 2.25
CA LEU A 150 -13.42 -11.57 3.60
C LEU A 150 -14.33 -11.01 4.72
N GLY A 151 -14.99 -9.87 4.53
CA GLY A 151 -15.70 -9.24 5.64
C GLY A 151 -16.95 -8.46 5.24
N TYR A 152 -17.08 -8.02 4.00
CA TYR A 152 -18.29 -7.32 3.60
C TYR A 152 -19.45 -8.31 3.42
N PRO A 153 -20.61 -8.05 4.04
CA PRO A 153 -21.76 -8.93 3.91
C PRO A 153 -22.34 -8.91 2.49
N ALA A 154 -22.71 -10.08 1.98
CA ALA A 154 -23.56 -10.20 0.82
C ALA A 154 -25.00 -9.73 1.11
N PRO A 155 -25.87 -9.54 0.08
CA PRO A 155 -27.26 -9.09 0.29
C PRO A 155 -28.10 -10.00 1.18
N ASP A 156 -27.76 -11.28 1.27
CA ASP A 156 -28.45 -12.25 2.14
C ASP A 156 -28.10 -12.07 3.63
N GLY A 157 -27.00 -11.34 3.93
CA GLY A 157 -26.51 -11.12 5.30
C GLY A 157 -25.89 -12.35 5.96
N GLU A 158 -25.80 -13.47 5.26
CA GLU A 158 -25.28 -14.75 5.76
C GLU A 158 -23.87 -15.06 5.22
N HIS A 159 -23.60 -14.65 3.98
CA HIS A 159 -22.33 -14.87 3.29
C HIS A 159 -21.51 -13.58 3.17
N VAL A 160 -20.23 -13.73 2.87
CA VAL A 160 -19.38 -12.59 2.47
C VAL A 160 -19.60 -12.27 1.00
N LEU A 161 -19.56 -10.99 0.66
CA LEU A 161 -19.67 -10.51 -0.72
C LEU A 161 -18.46 -10.98 -1.53
N ALA A 162 -18.70 -11.78 -2.56
CA ALA A 162 -17.65 -12.35 -3.38
C ALA A 162 -16.90 -11.27 -4.18
N VAL A 163 -15.59 -11.46 -4.38
CA VAL A 163 -14.74 -10.53 -5.16
C VAL A 163 -15.25 -10.41 -6.60
N ASP A 164 -15.75 -11.52 -7.17
CA ASP A 164 -16.24 -11.60 -8.54
C ASP A 164 -17.77 -11.55 -8.66
N ASP A 165 -18.49 -11.09 -7.62
CA ASP A 165 -19.95 -10.92 -7.69
C ASP A 165 -20.32 -10.08 -8.92
N PRO A 166 -21.12 -10.63 -9.87
CA PRO A 166 -21.44 -9.95 -11.12
C PRO A 166 -22.19 -8.62 -10.93
N LYS A 167 -22.89 -8.45 -9.82
CA LYS A 167 -23.54 -7.17 -9.51
C LYS A 167 -22.56 -6.02 -9.25
N LEU A 168 -21.29 -6.33 -8.99
CA LEU A 168 -20.22 -5.33 -8.85
C LEU A 168 -19.62 -4.92 -10.21
N ASP A 169 -19.95 -5.61 -11.32
CA ASP A 169 -19.37 -5.32 -12.65
C ASP A 169 -19.48 -3.83 -13.02
N PRO A 170 -20.62 -3.12 -12.78
CA PRO A 170 -20.72 -1.68 -13.11
C PRO A 170 -19.66 -0.81 -12.45
N LEU A 171 -19.23 -1.13 -11.23
CA LEU A 171 -18.15 -0.39 -10.55
C LEU A 171 -16.81 -0.52 -11.29
N PHE A 172 -16.49 -1.74 -11.70
CA PHE A 172 -15.20 -2.02 -12.35
C PHE A 172 -15.19 -1.54 -13.81
N ASP A 173 -16.31 -1.66 -14.52
CA ASP A 173 -16.47 -1.08 -15.86
C ASP A 173 -16.29 0.44 -15.82
N GLU A 174 -16.94 1.11 -14.87
CA GLU A 174 -16.80 2.55 -14.67
C GLU A 174 -15.37 2.97 -14.38
N ALA A 175 -14.64 2.22 -13.54
CA ALA A 175 -13.23 2.48 -13.29
C ALA A 175 -12.40 2.45 -14.59
N GLY A 176 -12.70 1.51 -15.47
CA GLY A 176 -12.09 1.42 -16.80
C GLY A 176 -12.44 2.62 -17.70
N GLU A 177 -13.70 3.04 -17.75
CA GLU A 177 -14.16 4.19 -18.53
C GLU A 177 -13.56 5.51 -18.05
N LEU A 178 -13.45 5.68 -16.73
CA LEU A 178 -12.82 6.84 -16.10
C LEU A 178 -11.28 6.83 -16.19
N GLY A 179 -10.68 5.73 -16.64
CA GLY A 179 -9.23 5.53 -16.62
C GLY A 179 -8.65 5.58 -15.21
N MET A 180 -9.40 5.12 -14.21
CA MET A 180 -8.97 5.03 -12.80
C MET A 180 -8.44 3.62 -12.54
N PRO A 181 -7.14 3.44 -12.24
CA PRO A 181 -6.61 2.15 -11.83
C PRO A 181 -7.26 1.68 -10.53
N VAL A 182 -7.45 0.36 -10.42
CA VAL A 182 -8.04 -0.29 -9.25
C VAL A 182 -6.95 -1.03 -8.49
N ALA A 183 -6.52 -0.50 -7.35
CA ALA A 183 -5.66 -1.20 -6.40
C ALA A 183 -6.53 -2.13 -5.55
N ILE A 184 -6.39 -3.44 -5.76
CA ILE A 184 -7.24 -4.44 -5.14
C ILE A 184 -6.47 -5.34 -4.19
N HIS A 185 -6.88 -5.34 -2.91
CA HIS A 185 -6.38 -6.23 -1.88
C HIS A 185 -7.34 -7.41 -1.74
N THR A 186 -6.86 -8.60 -2.10
CA THR A 186 -7.65 -9.84 -2.03
C THR A 186 -6.86 -10.88 -1.25
N GLY A 187 -7.32 -11.17 -0.05
CA GLY A 187 -6.65 -12.12 0.82
C GLY A 187 -5.44 -11.54 1.55
N ASP A 188 -4.84 -12.38 2.33
CA ASP A 188 -3.64 -12.15 3.15
C ASP A 188 -2.71 -13.36 2.96
N PRO A 189 -1.53 -13.42 3.61
CA PRO A 189 -0.64 -14.58 3.56
C PRO A 189 -1.36 -15.90 3.82
N LYS A 190 -1.05 -16.94 3.07
CA LYS A 190 -1.69 -18.27 3.18
C LYS A 190 -1.68 -18.82 4.61
N ALA A 191 -0.63 -18.48 5.36
CA ALA A 191 -0.50 -18.87 6.77
C ALA A 191 -1.64 -18.36 7.66
N PHE A 192 -2.39 -17.31 7.27
CA PHE A 192 -3.52 -16.80 8.05
C PHE A 192 -4.75 -17.74 7.99
N TRP A 193 -4.80 -18.67 7.04
CA TRP A 193 -5.80 -19.77 6.97
C TRP A 193 -5.37 -21.04 7.69
N LEU A 194 -4.12 -21.10 8.19
CA LEU A 194 -3.58 -22.24 8.93
C LEU A 194 -3.73 -22.05 10.44
N PRO A 195 -3.71 -23.16 11.24
CA PRO A 195 -3.73 -23.05 12.70
C PRO A 195 -2.67 -22.06 13.21
N PRO A 196 -3.01 -21.13 14.14
CA PRO A 196 -2.03 -20.21 14.72
C PRO A 196 -1.22 -20.88 15.83
N ASP A 197 -0.49 -21.96 15.49
CA ASP A 197 0.36 -22.76 16.37
C ASP A 197 1.85 -22.57 16.04
N GLU A 198 2.73 -23.29 16.76
CA GLU A 198 4.19 -23.18 16.63
C GLU A 198 4.74 -23.57 15.23
N LYS A 199 3.94 -24.14 14.36
CA LYS A 199 4.31 -24.47 12.98
C LYS A 199 3.94 -23.36 12.00
N ASN A 200 3.15 -22.39 12.44
CA ASN A 200 2.72 -21.27 11.61
C ASN A 200 3.84 -20.25 11.48
N GLU A 201 4.30 -20.01 10.28
CA GLU A 201 5.40 -19.07 10.02
C GLU A 201 5.05 -17.61 10.35
N ARG A 202 3.76 -17.31 10.51
CA ARG A 202 3.22 -15.98 10.86
C ARG A 202 2.71 -15.92 12.30
N LEU A 203 3.06 -16.87 13.14
CA LEU A 203 2.55 -16.96 14.52
C LEU A 203 2.80 -15.69 15.32
N GLU A 204 3.97 -15.05 15.17
CA GLU A 204 4.31 -13.83 15.90
C GLU A 204 3.36 -12.69 15.52
N GLU A 205 3.10 -12.52 14.23
CA GLU A 205 2.18 -11.53 13.69
C GLU A 205 0.72 -11.81 14.10
N LEU A 206 0.30 -13.08 14.01
CA LEU A 206 -1.05 -13.50 14.41
C LEU A 206 -1.28 -13.41 15.93
N ARG A 207 -0.22 -13.50 16.76
CA ARG A 207 -0.32 -13.22 18.20
C ARG A 207 -0.52 -11.74 18.51
N ALA A 208 0.09 -10.85 17.71
CA ALA A 208 -0.10 -9.41 17.82
C ALA A 208 -1.46 -8.97 17.26
N HIS A 209 -1.95 -9.69 16.25
CA HIS A 209 -3.20 -9.40 15.52
C HIS A 209 -4.08 -10.66 15.42
N PRO A 210 -4.70 -11.13 16.51
CA PRO A 210 -5.50 -12.36 16.49
C PRO A 210 -6.71 -12.31 15.54
N ASP A 211 -7.22 -11.10 15.28
CA ASP A 211 -8.31 -10.82 14.35
C ASP A 211 -7.93 -10.97 12.86
N TRP A 212 -6.64 -11.13 12.56
CA TRP A 212 -6.16 -11.40 11.20
C TRP A 212 -6.18 -12.89 10.85
N SER A 213 -6.39 -13.78 11.82
CA SER A 213 -6.52 -15.20 11.55
C SER A 213 -7.89 -15.53 10.91
N PHE A 214 -7.84 -16.25 9.81
CA PHE A 214 -9.04 -16.81 9.14
C PHE A 214 -9.22 -18.30 9.43
N TYR A 215 -8.37 -18.88 10.29
CA TYR A 215 -8.49 -20.29 10.66
C TYR A 215 -9.79 -20.54 11.43
N GLY A 216 -10.64 -21.41 10.87
CA GLY A 216 -11.94 -21.74 11.45
C GLY A 216 -13.04 -20.69 11.23
N GLU A 217 -12.75 -19.60 10.50
CA GLU A 217 -13.73 -18.57 10.17
C GLU A 217 -14.56 -18.96 8.92
N ALA A 218 -15.78 -18.41 8.83
CA ALA A 218 -16.69 -18.65 7.70
C ALA A 218 -16.34 -17.76 6.49
N VAL A 219 -15.11 -17.88 5.98
CA VAL A 219 -14.61 -17.18 4.79
C VAL A 219 -14.21 -18.19 3.71
N PRO A 220 -14.14 -17.77 2.43
CA PRO A 220 -13.69 -18.67 1.37
C PRO A 220 -12.27 -19.22 1.67
N PRO A 221 -12.00 -20.47 1.27
CA PRO A 221 -10.63 -20.98 1.24
C PRO A 221 -9.73 -20.04 0.40
N TRP A 222 -8.46 -19.90 0.78
CA TRP A 222 -7.53 -18.99 0.12
C TRP A 222 -7.51 -19.14 -1.41
N GLY A 223 -7.46 -20.38 -1.91
CA GLY A 223 -7.42 -20.65 -3.34
C GLY A 223 -8.69 -20.22 -4.09
N GLU A 224 -9.87 -20.35 -3.47
CA GLU A 224 -11.11 -19.86 -4.06
C GLU A 224 -11.17 -18.33 -4.07
N LEU A 225 -10.73 -17.70 -2.99
CA LEU A 225 -10.66 -16.25 -2.93
C LEU A 225 -9.73 -15.67 -4.02
N TYR A 226 -8.56 -16.30 -4.24
CA TYR A 226 -7.64 -15.90 -5.30
C TYR A 226 -8.23 -16.17 -6.71
N ALA A 227 -8.97 -17.26 -6.88
CA ALA A 227 -9.68 -17.54 -8.13
C ALA A 227 -10.78 -16.51 -8.43
N GLN A 228 -11.51 -16.04 -7.40
CA GLN A 228 -12.46 -14.92 -7.55
C GLN A 228 -11.77 -13.64 -8.03
N PHE A 229 -10.60 -13.33 -7.46
CA PHE A 229 -9.79 -12.21 -7.91
C PHE A 229 -9.37 -12.34 -9.38
N GLU A 230 -8.85 -13.51 -9.79
CA GLU A 230 -8.49 -13.75 -11.18
C GLU A 230 -9.69 -13.59 -12.12
N ARG A 231 -10.87 -14.13 -11.76
CA ARG A 231 -12.10 -13.96 -12.57
C ARG A 231 -12.53 -12.49 -12.67
N ARG A 232 -12.33 -11.69 -11.61
CA ARG A 232 -12.58 -10.24 -11.63
C ARG A 232 -11.69 -9.53 -12.64
N VAL A 233 -10.38 -9.79 -12.62
CA VAL A 233 -9.42 -9.22 -13.57
C VAL A 233 -9.73 -9.60 -15.01
N ALA A 234 -10.06 -10.89 -15.23
CA ALA A 234 -10.38 -11.43 -16.56
C ALA A 234 -11.62 -10.80 -17.18
N ARG A 235 -12.64 -10.51 -16.36
CA ARG A 235 -13.95 -9.99 -16.81
C ARG A 235 -13.88 -8.54 -17.27
N HIS A 236 -12.91 -7.75 -16.81
CA HIS A 236 -12.81 -6.31 -17.08
C HIS A 236 -11.51 -5.94 -17.82
N PRO A 237 -11.31 -6.34 -19.08
CA PRO A 237 -10.05 -6.13 -19.80
C PRO A 237 -9.74 -4.65 -20.09
N LYS A 238 -10.72 -3.76 -19.97
CA LYS A 238 -10.53 -2.30 -20.12
C LYS A 238 -10.14 -1.61 -18.82
N THR A 239 -10.27 -2.30 -17.69
CA THR A 239 -9.95 -1.77 -16.36
C THR A 239 -8.55 -2.18 -15.98
N THR A 240 -7.72 -1.24 -15.59
CA THR A 240 -6.39 -1.54 -15.09
C THR A 240 -6.45 -1.96 -13.62
N PHE A 241 -5.94 -3.13 -13.31
CA PHE A 241 -5.84 -3.65 -11.95
C PHE A 241 -4.41 -3.60 -11.44
N ILE A 242 -4.25 -3.19 -10.18
CA ILE A 242 -3.02 -3.32 -9.41
C ILE A 242 -3.32 -4.35 -8.30
N GLY A 243 -2.84 -5.57 -8.48
CA GLY A 243 -2.82 -6.57 -7.42
C GLY A 243 -1.82 -6.14 -6.37
N VAL A 244 -2.32 -5.65 -5.23
CA VAL A 244 -1.43 -5.18 -4.17
C VAL A 244 -0.69 -6.36 -3.52
N HIS A 245 0.34 -6.07 -2.73
CA HIS A 245 1.08 -7.09 -2.00
C HIS A 245 1.63 -8.20 -2.91
N PHE A 246 2.32 -7.78 -3.96
CA PHE A 246 2.89 -8.66 -4.97
C PHE A 246 1.83 -9.54 -5.67
N GLY A 247 0.76 -8.90 -6.15
CA GLY A 247 -0.32 -9.57 -6.85
C GLY A 247 -1.20 -10.45 -5.96
N ASN A 248 -1.20 -10.20 -4.64
CA ASN A 248 -1.88 -10.96 -3.59
C ASN A 248 -1.38 -12.41 -3.40
N ASP A 249 -0.26 -12.83 -4.03
CA ASP A 249 0.32 -14.17 -3.88
C ASP A 249 1.87 -14.15 -3.85
N PRO A 250 2.50 -13.47 -2.89
CA PRO A 250 3.96 -13.36 -2.82
C PRO A 250 4.66 -14.68 -2.50
N GLU A 251 3.92 -15.67 -1.96
CA GLU A 251 4.44 -17.01 -1.68
C GLU A 251 4.59 -17.86 -2.96
N ASP A 252 3.88 -17.51 -4.05
CA ASP A 252 4.01 -18.18 -5.35
C ASP A 252 4.22 -17.16 -6.50
N PRO A 253 5.47 -16.67 -6.69
CA PRO A 253 5.77 -15.76 -7.80
C PRO A 253 5.45 -16.32 -9.19
N ASP A 254 5.45 -17.65 -9.36
CA ASP A 254 5.07 -18.27 -10.63
C ASP A 254 3.57 -18.10 -10.91
N SER A 255 2.73 -18.18 -9.88
CA SER A 255 1.30 -17.87 -9.98
C SER A 255 1.07 -16.43 -10.43
N VAL A 256 1.74 -15.49 -9.78
CA VAL A 256 1.68 -14.06 -10.15
C VAL A 256 2.19 -13.85 -11.59
N GLY A 257 3.27 -14.52 -11.97
CA GLY A 257 3.81 -14.48 -13.34
C GLY A 257 2.82 -14.96 -14.39
N ARG A 258 2.09 -16.04 -14.11
CA ARG A 258 1.01 -16.54 -15.01
C ARG A 258 -0.09 -15.49 -15.19
N MET A 259 -0.49 -14.79 -14.13
CA MET A 259 -1.46 -13.70 -14.25
C MET A 259 -0.93 -12.53 -15.08
N LEU A 260 0.32 -12.12 -14.87
CA LEU A 260 0.97 -11.07 -15.66
C LEU A 260 1.10 -11.46 -17.14
N ASP A 261 1.38 -12.72 -17.46
CA ASP A 261 1.45 -13.20 -18.84
C ASP A 261 0.06 -13.23 -19.51
N LYS A 262 -0.98 -13.58 -18.75
CA LYS A 262 -2.35 -13.79 -19.27
C LYS A 262 -3.13 -12.48 -19.41
N TYR A 263 -2.92 -11.52 -18.50
CA TYR A 263 -3.76 -10.32 -18.41
C TYR A 263 -2.92 -9.05 -18.62
N PRO A 264 -3.01 -8.40 -19.81
CA PRO A 264 -2.23 -7.17 -20.10
C PRO A 264 -2.67 -5.98 -19.25
N ASN A 265 -3.88 -5.99 -18.70
CA ASN A 265 -4.44 -4.98 -17.80
C ASN A 265 -4.07 -5.18 -16.32
N PHE A 266 -3.23 -6.18 -16.00
CA PHE A 266 -2.84 -6.51 -14.64
C PHE A 266 -1.42 -6.01 -14.33
N PHE A 267 -1.28 -5.28 -13.24
CA PHE A 267 -0.05 -4.77 -12.63
C PHE A 267 0.04 -5.26 -11.19
N ILE A 268 1.22 -5.17 -10.59
CA ILE A 268 1.43 -5.52 -9.18
C ILE A 268 2.23 -4.44 -8.47
N ASP A 269 2.11 -4.35 -7.14
CA ASP A 269 3.01 -3.57 -6.30
C ASP A 269 3.84 -4.44 -5.36
N THR A 270 4.87 -3.87 -4.73
CA THR A 270 5.79 -4.57 -3.82
C THR A 270 5.42 -4.40 -2.35
N ALA A 271 4.31 -3.74 -2.06
CA ALA A 271 3.93 -3.28 -0.73
C ALA A 271 3.91 -4.40 0.33
N ALA A 272 4.61 -4.18 1.43
CA ALA A 272 4.73 -5.07 2.59
C ALA A 272 5.21 -6.50 2.28
N ARG A 273 5.77 -6.77 1.09
CA ARG A 273 6.09 -8.17 0.69
C ARG A 273 7.55 -8.43 0.37
N VAL A 274 8.44 -7.49 0.65
CA VAL A 274 9.89 -7.74 0.55
C VAL A 274 10.33 -8.94 1.41
N PRO A 275 9.79 -9.19 2.62
CA PRO A 275 10.11 -10.42 3.36
C PRO A 275 9.81 -11.69 2.56
N GLU A 276 8.59 -11.85 2.02
CA GLU A 276 8.19 -13.06 1.30
C GLU A 276 8.93 -13.22 -0.03
N ILE A 277 8.95 -12.18 -0.84
CA ILE A 277 9.64 -12.28 -2.14
C ILE A 277 11.15 -12.42 -1.97
N GLY A 278 11.70 -11.92 -0.85
CA GLY A 278 13.12 -12.00 -0.53
C GLY A 278 13.61 -13.37 -0.06
N ARG A 279 12.72 -14.28 0.34
CA ARG A 279 13.08 -15.67 0.72
C ARG A 279 13.22 -16.61 -0.48
N HIS A 280 12.70 -16.21 -1.64
CA HIS A 280 12.88 -16.96 -2.86
C HIS A 280 14.30 -16.82 -3.41
N ASP A 281 14.69 -17.70 -4.34
CA ASP A 281 16.00 -17.59 -5.00
C ASP A 281 16.17 -16.23 -5.68
N ALA A 282 17.22 -15.50 -5.30
CA ALA A 282 17.46 -14.14 -5.77
C ALA A 282 17.66 -14.05 -7.30
N THR A 283 18.18 -15.12 -7.93
CA THR A 283 18.34 -15.17 -9.39
C THR A 283 16.99 -15.31 -10.07
N LYS A 284 16.12 -16.19 -9.56
CA LYS A 284 14.73 -16.35 -10.04
C LYS A 284 13.96 -15.05 -9.88
N MET A 285 14.04 -14.40 -8.73
CA MET A 285 13.35 -13.14 -8.49
C MET A 285 13.88 -12.02 -9.36
N ARG A 286 15.19 -11.92 -9.57
CA ARG A 286 15.76 -10.94 -10.52
C ARG A 286 15.21 -11.14 -11.93
N GLN A 287 15.17 -12.37 -12.43
CA GLN A 287 14.59 -12.70 -13.74
C GLN A 287 13.11 -12.34 -13.80
N PHE A 288 12.36 -12.53 -12.71
CA PHE A 288 10.97 -12.11 -12.61
C PHE A 288 10.83 -10.59 -12.77
N PHE A 289 11.63 -9.81 -12.03
CA PHE A 289 11.60 -8.34 -12.12
C PHE A 289 12.06 -7.85 -13.50
N GLU A 290 13.05 -8.49 -14.12
CA GLU A 290 13.50 -8.16 -15.48
C GLU A 290 12.41 -8.47 -16.52
N LYS A 291 11.75 -9.64 -16.43
CA LYS A 291 10.69 -10.05 -17.36
C LYS A 291 9.47 -9.11 -17.27
N TYR A 292 9.06 -8.77 -16.06
CA TYR A 292 7.84 -7.99 -15.84
C TYR A 292 8.11 -6.52 -15.48
N GLN A 293 9.29 -6.01 -15.82
CA GLN A 293 9.79 -4.69 -15.44
C GLN A 293 8.84 -3.53 -15.75
N ASP A 294 7.95 -3.67 -16.74
CA ASP A 294 7.01 -2.62 -17.16
C ASP A 294 5.67 -2.65 -16.40
N ARG A 295 5.49 -3.62 -15.48
CA ARG A 295 4.22 -3.84 -14.78
C ARG A 295 4.34 -4.01 -13.27
N ILE A 296 5.53 -3.82 -12.71
CA ILE A 296 5.77 -3.83 -11.27
C ILE A 296 5.93 -2.39 -10.79
N LEU A 297 5.23 -2.06 -9.72
CA LEU A 297 5.20 -0.74 -9.10
C LEU A 297 5.86 -0.82 -7.71
N PHE A 298 6.59 0.20 -7.33
CA PHE A 298 7.12 0.30 -5.98
C PHE A 298 6.03 0.74 -5.01
N GLY A 299 5.86 0.00 -3.94
CA GLY A 299 4.95 0.29 -2.84
C GLY A 299 5.54 -0.19 -1.52
N THR A 300 5.24 0.51 -0.42
CA THR A 300 5.73 0.17 0.92
C THR A 300 4.66 -0.44 1.82
N ASP A 301 3.42 -0.03 1.72
CA ASP A 301 2.36 -0.24 2.71
C ASP A 301 2.63 0.50 4.02
N LEU A 302 3.23 1.68 3.88
CA LEU A 302 3.55 2.54 5.02
C LEU A 302 2.27 3.11 5.63
N GLY A 303 2.04 2.85 6.91
CA GLY A 303 1.03 3.54 7.71
C GLY A 303 1.65 4.78 8.36
N VAL A 304 1.06 5.97 8.13
CA VAL A 304 1.59 7.24 8.63
C VAL A 304 0.57 7.95 9.49
N GLY A 305 0.84 7.98 10.80
CA GLY A 305 0.13 8.79 11.76
C GLY A 305 0.92 10.03 12.21
N PRO A 306 0.39 10.80 13.16
CA PRO A 306 1.03 12.04 13.62
C PRO A 306 2.30 11.81 14.44
N THR A 307 2.43 10.69 15.12
CA THR A 307 3.56 10.37 16.00
C THR A 307 4.31 9.14 15.53
N GLN A 308 5.47 8.85 16.13
CA GLN A 308 6.23 7.64 15.85
C GLN A 308 5.46 6.37 16.24
N ASP A 309 4.70 6.43 17.31
CA ASP A 309 3.90 5.30 17.81
C ASP A 309 2.74 4.95 16.87
N ASP A 310 2.34 5.90 16.02
CA ASP A 310 1.27 5.72 15.02
C ASP A 310 1.80 5.23 13.66
N MET A 311 3.08 4.87 13.56
CA MET A 311 3.66 4.38 12.32
C MET A 311 3.43 2.88 12.14
N MET A 312 3.35 2.44 10.87
CA MET A 312 3.37 1.04 10.50
C MET A 312 4.31 0.83 9.30
N TYR A 313 5.25 -0.09 9.43
CA TYR A 313 6.25 -0.41 8.41
C TYR A 313 5.96 -1.76 7.75
N GLY A 314 4.88 -1.80 6.96
CA GLY A 314 4.35 -3.00 6.29
C GLY A 314 3.58 -3.95 7.22
N SER A 315 3.95 -4.03 8.48
CA SER A 315 3.27 -4.68 9.60
C SER A 315 3.93 -4.23 10.90
N ASN A 316 3.27 -4.44 12.03
CA ASN A 316 3.81 -4.14 13.36
C ASN A 316 3.42 -5.22 14.38
N GLY A 317 4.16 -5.24 15.50
CA GLY A 317 3.86 -6.04 16.67
C GLY A 317 2.96 -5.30 17.66
N SER A 318 2.90 -5.83 18.89
CA SER A 318 2.19 -5.20 20.01
C SER A 318 2.92 -3.95 20.56
N GLU A 319 4.20 -3.80 20.25
CA GLU A 319 5.01 -2.65 20.67
C GLU A 319 4.99 -1.58 19.58
N ALA A 320 5.01 -0.31 20.01
CA ALA A 320 5.10 0.83 19.10
C ALA A 320 6.42 0.79 18.32
N PRO A 321 6.40 1.08 17.00
CA PRO A 321 7.59 1.04 16.17
C PRO A 321 8.56 2.17 16.51
N THR A 322 9.85 1.84 16.47
CA THR A 322 10.95 2.76 16.80
C THR A 322 11.58 3.39 15.54
N LEU A 323 12.43 4.41 15.73
CA LEU A 323 13.26 4.96 14.65
C LEU A 323 14.27 3.92 14.10
N ALA A 324 14.64 2.90 14.88
CA ALA A 324 15.47 1.82 14.41
C ALA A 324 14.70 0.90 13.46
N ASP A 325 13.40 0.70 13.70
CA ASP A 325 12.51 -0.05 12.80
C ASP A 325 12.31 0.70 11.49
N GLU A 326 12.10 2.02 11.54
CA GLU A 326 12.04 2.86 10.34
C GLU A 326 13.30 2.72 9.49
N ARG A 327 14.48 2.87 10.13
CA ARG A 327 15.76 2.75 9.43
C ARG A 327 15.93 1.37 8.80
N ARG A 328 15.70 0.30 9.58
CA ARG A 328 15.77 -1.08 9.06
C ARG A 328 14.83 -1.27 7.87
N TYR A 329 13.60 -0.76 7.98
CA TYR A 329 12.59 -0.89 6.94
C TYR A 329 13.07 -0.34 5.60
N PHE A 330 13.51 0.92 5.57
CA PHE A 330 13.94 1.56 4.33
C PHE A 330 15.30 1.05 3.84
N GLU A 331 16.29 0.93 4.73
CA GLU A 331 17.62 0.44 4.35
C GLU A 331 17.57 -0.99 3.80
N SER A 332 16.81 -1.90 4.43
CA SER A 332 16.65 -3.27 3.93
C SER A 332 15.86 -3.33 2.62
N THR A 333 14.87 -2.45 2.44
CA THR A 333 14.11 -2.34 1.20
C THR A 333 14.99 -1.90 0.03
N TRP A 334 15.78 -0.83 0.21
CA TRP A 334 16.73 -0.38 -0.83
C TRP A 334 17.80 -1.45 -1.09
N ARG A 335 18.36 -2.05 -0.04
CA ARG A 335 19.34 -3.12 -0.13
C ARG A 335 18.83 -4.30 -0.92
N TYR A 336 17.57 -4.67 -0.74
CA TYR A 336 16.94 -5.77 -1.48
C TYR A 336 16.92 -5.52 -2.98
N PHE A 337 16.48 -4.37 -3.42
CA PHE A 337 16.37 -4.08 -4.86
C PHE A 337 17.70 -3.70 -5.49
N GLU A 338 18.56 -2.96 -4.80
CA GLU A 338 19.71 -2.27 -5.38
C GLU A 338 21.02 -3.03 -5.27
N THR A 339 21.16 -3.98 -4.30
CA THR A 339 22.42 -4.68 -4.06
C THR A 339 22.32 -6.20 -4.31
N ARG A 340 23.47 -6.86 -4.36
CA ARG A 340 23.56 -8.33 -4.38
C ARG A 340 24.00 -8.90 -3.04
N ASP A 341 23.78 -8.17 -1.98
CA ASP A 341 24.11 -8.60 -0.63
C ASP A 341 23.31 -9.84 -0.25
N ARG A 342 23.91 -10.67 0.61
CA ARG A 342 23.31 -11.93 0.97
C ARG A 342 22.99 -12.02 2.45
N ARG A 343 21.92 -12.76 2.77
CA ARG A 343 21.54 -13.17 4.12
C ARG A 343 21.45 -12.02 5.11
N PHE A 344 20.84 -10.92 4.70
CA PHE A 344 20.56 -9.79 5.60
C PHE A 344 19.13 -9.86 6.14
N GLU A 345 18.85 -9.03 7.13
CA GLU A 345 17.56 -8.97 7.80
C GLU A 345 16.49 -8.35 6.90
N SER A 346 15.30 -8.95 6.88
CA SER A 346 14.17 -8.40 6.14
C SER A 346 13.70 -7.06 6.71
N PRO A 347 13.03 -6.19 5.91
CA PRO A 347 12.53 -4.92 6.41
C PRO A 347 11.50 -5.07 7.54
N THR A 348 10.71 -6.16 7.54
CA THR A 348 9.62 -6.39 8.51
C THR A 348 9.72 -7.78 9.13
N PRO A 349 10.60 -7.99 10.14
CA PRO A 349 10.90 -9.32 10.70
C PRO A 349 9.70 -10.05 11.31
N ILE A 350 8.68 -9.35 11.78
CA ILE A 350 7.46 -9.97 12.33
C ILE A 350 6.71 -10.80 11.28
N GLN A 351 6.88 -10.48 10.00
CA GLN A 351 6.30 -11.24 8.88
C GLN A 351 7.03 -12.57 8.60
N GLY A 352 8.20 -12.78 9.19
CA GLY A 352 8.99 -14.01 9.09
C GLY A 352 10.46 -13.75 9.40
N ARG A 353 11.02 -14.58 10.28
CA ARG A 353 12.38 -14.43 10.81
C ARG A 353 13.43 -15.11 9.94
N TRP A 354 13.29 -15.06 8.65
CA TRP A 354 14.29 -15.52 7.70
C TRP A 354 15.16 -14.37 7.17
N LYS A 355 16.33 -14.73 6.65
CA LYS A 355 17.21 -13.78 5.95
C LYS A 355 16.86 -13.74 4.48
N ILE A 356 17.04 -12.57 3.86
CA ILE A 356 16.76 -12.33 2.45
C ILE A 356 18.05 -12.02 1.68
N ASP A 357 18.00 -12.22 0.36
CA ASP A 357 19.11 -11.95 -0.55
C ASP A 357 18.72 -10.83 -1.52
N GLY A 358 19.63 -9.87 -1.75
CA GLY A 358 19.42 -8.74 -2.63
C GLY A 358 19.42 -9.12 -4.12
N LEU A 359 18.59 -8.42 -4.88
CA LEU A 359 18.39 -8.68 -6.31
C LEU A 359 19.48 -8.03 -7.19
N GLY A 360 20.01 -6.86 -6.80
CA GLY A 360 20.94 -6.08 -7.62
C GLY A 360 20.37 -5.80 -9.01
N LEU A 361 19.17 -5.23 -9.05
CA LEU A 361 18.49 -4.88 -10.29
C LEU A 361 19.29 -3.83 -11.06
N SER A 362 19.22 -3.88 -12.38
CA SER A 362 19.84 -2.86 -13.22
C SER A 362 19.16 -1.50 -13.05
N GLU A 363 19.88 -0.42 -13.32
CA GLU A 363 19.34 0.95 -13.25
C GLU A 363 18.08 1.12 -14.10
N THR A 364 18.02 0.46 -15.26
CA THR A 364 16.85 0.48 -16.14
C THR A 364 15.61 -0.13 -15.45
N VAL A 365 15.79 -1.28 -14.80
CA VAL A 365 14.68 -1.93 -14.05
C VAL A 365 14.30 -1.12 -12.82
N LEU A 366 15.27 -0.61 -12.08
CA LEU A 366 15.02 0.25 -10.91
C LEU A 366 14.27 1.52 -11.28
N ARG A 367 14.59 2.15 -12.39
CA ARG A 367 13.90 3.36 -12.86
C ARG A 367 12.42 3.11 -13.13
N LYS A 368 12.12 1.98 -13.78
CA LYS A 368 10.75 1.54 -14.06
C LYS A 368 10.00 1.20 -12.76
N LEU A 369 10.60 0.39 -11.91
CA LEU A 369 10.05 -0.02 -10.62
C LEU A 369 9.73 1.20 -9.74
N TYR A 370 10.71 2.09 -9.57
CA TYR A 370 10.60 3.20 -8.63
C TYR A 370 9.71 4.35 -9.11
N GLY A 371 9.56 4.56 -10.42
CA GLY A 371 8.82 5.75 -10.83
C GLY A 371 8.16 5.71 -12.20
N GLU A 372 8.84 5.25 -13.25
CA GLU A 372 8.34 5.38 -14.62
C GLU A 372 7.01 4.63 -14.85
N ASN A 373 6.88 3.43 -14.27
CA ASN A 373 5.63 2.66 -14.37
C ASN A 373 4.48 3.36 -13.66
N ALA A 374 4.71 3.84 -12.44
CA ALA A 374 3.69 4.56 -11.67
C ALA A 374 3.28 5.86 -12.38
N ALA A 375 4.23 6.65 -12.85
CA ALA A 375 3.96 7.89 -13.57
C ALA A 375 3.12 7.67 -14.83
N ARG A 376 3.48 6.65 -15.62
CA ARG A 376 2.74 6.26 -16.83
C ARG A 376 1.34 5.78 -16.51
N LEU A 377 1.19 4.90 -15.51
CA LEU A 377 -0.07 4.28 -15.14
C LEU A 377 -1.04 5.28 -14.54
N LEU A 378 -0.56 6.07 -13.58
CA LEU A 378 -1.38 7.00 -12.80
C LEU A 378 -1.59 8.34 -13.52
N LYS A 379 -0.83 8.60 -14.58
CA LYS A 379 -0.79 9.92 -15.27
C LYS A 379 -0.57 11.06 -14.27
N TRP A 380 0.26 10.78 -13.26
CA TRP A 380 0.61 11.70 -12.19
C TRP A 380 2.11 11.66 -11.92
N MET A 381 2.67 12.85 -11.78
CA MET A 381 4.05 13.06 -11.34
C MET A 381 4.03 14.12 -10.25
N PRO A 382 4.63 13.84 -9.10
CA PRO A 382 4.81 14.88 -8.09
C PRO A 382 5.72 15.99 -8.65
N PRO A 383 5.54 17.23 -8.21
CA PRO A 383 6.48 18.30 -8.54
C PRO A 383 7.85 17.95 -7.96
N VAL A 384 8.90 18.27 -8.70
CA VAL A 384 10.27 18.13 -8.19
C VAL A 384 10.38 19.00 -6.95
N ALA A 385 10.72 18.39 -5.80
CA ALA A 385 10.90 19.13 -4.55
C ALA A 385 11.92 20.27 -4.79
N PRO A 386 11.59 21.53 -4.45
CA PRO A 386 12.56 22.60 -4.55
C PRO A 386 13.78 22.23 -3.70
N ALA A 387 14.97 22.41 -4.26
CA ALA A 387 16.18 22.21 -3.49
C ALA A 387 16.06 23.04 -2.19
N ALA A 388 16.20 22.39 -1.03
CA ALA A 388 16.09 23.09 0.24
C ALA A 388 16.94 24.35 0.21
N GLU A 389 16.29 25.51 0.27
CA GLU A 389 17.01 26.78 0.40
C GLU A 389 17.75 26.71 1.74
N THR A 390 19.07 26.76 1.68
CA THR A 390 19.88 26.97 2.89
C THR A 390 19.45 28.29 3.47
N ALA A 391 18.85 28.28 4.65
CA ALA A 391 18.55 29.51 5.38
C ALA A 391 19.81 30.39 5.40
N PRO A 392 19.68 31.68 5.08
CA PRO A 392 20.82 32.57 5.13
C PRO A 392 21.34 32.59 6.58
N ASN A 393 22.64 32.39 6.74
CA ASN A 393 23.32 32.57 8.02
C ASN A 393 23.03 33.99 8.54
N ARG A 394 22.23 34.08 9.58
CA ARG A 394 22.16 35.27 10.42
C ARG A 394 22.94 35.05 11.70
#